data_cf1fee38c329b21ee8621282b1350403
#
_entry.id   cf1fee38c329b21ee8621282b1350403
#
_cell.length_a   1.000
_cell.length_b   1.000
_cell.length_c   1.000
_cell.angle_alpha   90.00
_cell.angle_beta   90.00
_cell.angle_gamma   90.00
#
_symmetry.space_group_name_H-M   'P 1'
#
loop_
_entity.id
_entity.type
_entity.pdbx_description
1 polymer ?
#
loop_
_entity_poly.entity_id
_entity_poly.type
_entity_poly.pdbx_seq_one_letter_code
_entity_poly.pdbx_strand_id
1 'polypeptide(L)'
;NDWSARDIQAWEYQPLGPFLGKNFASSVSPWVVPLDALEPFRTAGPPQEPPVLPYLQCHGPHSFDIQLEVVIRPENAAEQTVCRSNFKHLYWNIAQQLAHH
;
A
#
# COMPACT_ATOMS: atom_id res chain seq x y z
N ASN A 1 6.72 0.16 -4.91
CA ASN A 1 6.17 1.46 -4.52
C ASN A 1 5.50 2.12 -5.72
N ASP A 2 4.24 2.44 -5.58
CA ASP A 2 3.48 3.20 -6.56
C ASP A 2 3.54 4.68 -6.15
N TRP A 3 4.38 5.44 -6.82
CA TRP A 3 4.59 6.85 -6.53
C TRP A 3 3.34 7.68 -6.80
N SER A 4 3.11 8.71 -6.00
CA SER A 4 1.93 9.55 -6.10
C SER A 4 2.30 11.02 -6.08
N ALA A 5 2.00 11.72 -7.18
CA ALA A 5 2.03 13.18 -7.22
C ALA A 5 0.68 13.70 -6.70
N ARG A 6 0.59 13.94 -5.40
CA ARG A 6 -0.69 14.21 -4.72
C ARG A 6 -1.40 15.46 -5.24
N ASP A 7 -0.67 16.50 -5.58
CA ASP A 7 -1.25 17.73 -6.11
C ASP A 7 -1.90 17.48 -7.48
N ILE A 8 -1.24 16.74 -8.37
CA ILE A 8 -1.80 16.34 -9.66
C ILE A 8 -2.99 15.41 -9.47
N GLN A 9 -2.88 14.42 -8.59
CA GLN A 9 -3.97 13.49 -8.29
C GLN A 9 -5.22 14.21 -7.79
N ALA A 10 -5.08 15.25 -6.96
CA ALA A 10 -6.20 16.02 -6.45
C ALA A 10 -7.01 16.71 -7.56
N TRP A 11 -6.34 17.10 -8.65
CA TRP A 11 -7.01 17.68 -9.83
C TRP A 11 -7.75 16.64 -10.68
N GLU A 12 -7.25 15.43 -10.78
CA GLU A 12 -7.74 14.46 -11.76
C GLU A 12 -8.69 13.39 -11.20
N TYR A 13 -8.76 13.18 -9.87
CA TYR A 13 -9.54 12.06 -9.33
C TYR A 13 -11.07 12.26 -9.43
N GLN A 14 -11.55 13.48 -9.65
CA GLN A 14 -12.95 13.80 -9.93
C GLN A 14 -13.07 14.41 -11.32
N PRO A 15 -13.90 13.85 -12.23
CA PRO A 15 -14.76 12.66 -12.06
C PRO A 15 -14.11 11.33 -12.47
N LEU A 16 -12.93 11.35 -13.07
CA LEU A 16 -12.39 10.21 -13.81
C LEU A 16 -11.48 9.28 -12.98
N GLY A 17 -11.00 9.72 -11.83
CA GLY A 17 -10.03 9.00 -11.03
C GLY A 17 -8.58 9.40 -11.32
N PRO A 18 -7.61 8.85 -10.58
CA PRO A 18 -6.20 9.22 -10.74
C PRO A 18 -5.59 8.61 -12.00
N PHE A 19 -4.83 9.42 -12.75
CA PHE A 19 -4.09 9.04 -13.96
C PHE A 19 -2.62 9.45 -13.87
N LEU A 20 -2.28 10.67 -14.29
CA LEU A 20 -0.92 11.17 -14.35
C LEU A 20 -0.28 11.33 -12.97
N GLY A 21 -1.09 11.56 -11.95
CA GLY A 21 -0.66 11.57 -10.56
C GLY A 21 -0.19 10.21 -10.02
N LYS A 22 -0.44 9.13 -10.77
CA LYS A 22 -0.08 7.76 -10.41
C LYS A 22 0.84 7.06 -11.41
N ASN A 23 0.59 7.22 -12.69
CA ASN A 23 1.24 6.41 -13.73
C ASN A 23 2.63 6.91 -14.14
N PHE A 24 3.14 7.98 -13.51
CA PHE A 24 4.42 8.57 -13.89
C PHE A 24 5.64 7.76 -13.41
N ALA A 25 5.52 7.01 -12.31
CA ALA A 25 6.61 6.20 -11.78
C ALA A 25 6.12 5.09 -10.85
N SER A 26 6.75 3.92 -10.99
CA SER A 26 6.63 2.83 -10.03
C SER A 26 8.01 2.21 -9.79
N SER A 27 8.28 1.84 -8.56
CA SER A 27 9.49 1.13 -8.18
C SER A 27 9.14 -0.27 -7.71
N VAL A 28 9.77 -1.27 -8.28
CA VAL A 28 9.56 -2.67 -7.92
C VAL A 28 10.89 -3.33 -7.57
N SER A 29 10.88 -4.13 -6.51
CA SER A 29 12.04 -4.95 -6.14
C SER A 29 12.24 -6.09 -7.13
N PRO A 30 13.49 -6.47 -7.46
CA PRO A 30 13.77 -7.71 -8.18
C PRO A 30 13.52 -8.97 -7.33
N TRP A 31 13.35 -8.82 -6.03
CA TRP A 31 13.10 -9.92 -5.11
C TRP A 31 11.61 -10.24 -5.02
N VAL A 32 11.29 -11.53 -5.07
CA VAL A 32 9.94 -12.05 -4.80
C VAL A 32 9.95 -12.71 -3.43
N VAL A 33 9.09 -12.23 -2.54
CA VAL A 33 8.93 -12.79 -1.19
C VAL A 33 7.60 -13.56 -1.16
N PRO A 34 7.61 -14.90 -0.98
CA PRO A 34 6.38 -15.67 -0.88
C PRO A 34 5.65 -15.37 0.45
N LEU A 35 4.34 -15.54 0.46
CA LEU A 35 3.52 -15.29 1.66
C LEU A 35 3.93 -16.14 2.86
N ASP A 36 4.41 -17.36 2.64
CA ASP A 36 4.89 -18.24 3.71
C ASP A 36 6.07 -17.62 4.50
N ALA A 37 6.90 -16.85 3.82
CA ALA A 37 8.00 -16.13 4.49
C ALA A 37 7.50 -14.97 5.37
N LEU A 38 6.27 -14.52 5.18
CA LEU A 38 5.65 -13.45 5.96
C LEU A 38 4.85 -13.96 7.16
N GLU A 39 4.63 -15.28 7.29
CA GLU A 39 3.83 -15.86 8.39
C GLU A 39 4.29 -15.41 9.79
N PRO A 40 5.59 -15.30 10.11
CA PRO A 40 6.02 -14.82 11.42
C PRO A 40 5.58 -13.39 11.76
N PHE A 41 5.20 -12.61 10.76
CA PHE A 41 4.78 -11.22 10.88
C PHE A 41 3.27 -11.03 10.78
N ARG A 42 2.51 -12.12 10.68
CA ARG A 42 1.05 -12.07 10.53
C ARG A 42 0.40 -11.41 11.73
N THR A 43 -0.51 -10.46 11.46
CA THR A 43 -1.21 -9.68 12.49
C THR A 43 -2.60 -9.25 12.02
N ALA A 44 -3.41 -8.77 12.95
CA ALA A 44 -4.67 -8.13 12.60
C ALA A 44 -4.41 -6.77 11.92
N GLY A 45 -5.25 -6.44 10.97
CA GLY A 45 -5.33 -5.09 10.40
C GLY A 45 -6.21 -4.16 11.23
N PRO A 46 -6.44 -2.93 10.79
CA PRO A 46 -7.38 -2.01 11.40
C PRO A 46 -8.81 -2.58 11.43
N PRO A 47 -9.62 -2.22 12.43
CA PRO A 47 -11.05 -2.56 12.39
C PRO A 47 -11.70 -1.90 11.18
N GLN A 48 -12.61 -2.64 10.53
CA GLN A 48 -13.30 -2.16 9.33
C GLN A 48 -14.73 -1.74 9.69
N GLU A 49 -14.96 -0.43 9.71
CA GLU A 49 -16.26 0.18 9.98
C GLU A 49 -16.59 1.22 8.90
N PRO A 50 -17.78 1.15 8.29
CA PRO A 50 -18.84 0.16 8.51
C PRO A 50 -18.41 -1.27 8.12
N PRO A 51 -19.18 -2.31 8.51
CA PRO A 51 -18.89 -3.69 8.10
C PRO A 51 -18.79 -3.81 6.59
N VAL A 52 -17.78 -4.53 6.13
CA VAL A 52 -17.53 -4.74 4.70
C VAL A 52 -18.62 -5.60 4.05
N LEU A 53 -18.77 -5.47 2.74
CA LEU A 53 -19.69 -6.29 1.96
C LEU A 53 -19.37 -7.79 2.11
N PRO A 54 -20.37 -8.68 1.98
CA PRO A 54 -20.19 -10.12 2.25
C PRO A 54 -19.03 -10.76 1.48
N TYR A 55 -18.80 -10.38 0.23
CA TYR A 55 -17.70 -10.94 -0.58
C TYR A 55 -16.31 -10.46 -0.15
N LEU A 56 -16.23 -9.41 0.66
CA LEU A 56 -14.97 -8.86 1.19
C LEU A 56 -14.69 -9.33 2.63
N GLN A 57 -15.58 -10.13 3.22
CA GLN A 57 -15.38 -10.62 4.57
C GLN A 57 -14.21 -11.60 4.63
N CYS A 58 -13.29 -11.36 5.56
CA CYS A 58 -12.17 -12.23 5.85
C CYS A 58 -12.16 -12.58 7.34
N HIS A 59 -11.82 -13.83 7.66
CA HIS A 59 -11.73 -14.30 9.04
C HIS A 59 -10.26 -14.47 9.45
N GLY A 60 -9.92 -14.00 10.65
CA GLY A 60 -8.57 -14.10 11.20
C GLY A 60 -7.64 -12.94 10.83
N PRO A 61 -6.36 -13.02 11.20
CA PRO A 61 -5.38 -11.98 10.92
C PRO A 61 -4.93 -12.05 9.45
N HIS A 62 -5.18 -10.99 8.67
CA HIS A 62 -4.87 -10.91 7.24
C HIS A 62 -3.92 -9.78 6.89
N SER A 63 -3.26 -9.18 7.88
CA SER A 63 -2.23 -8.17 7.70
C SER A 63 -0.87 -8.68 8.14
N PHE A 64 0.16 -7.87 7.95
CA PHE A 64 1.55 -8.21 8.33
C PHE A 64 2.21 -7.01 9.02
N ASP A 65 2.93 -7.27 10.12
CA ASP A 65 3.70 -6.24 10.83
C ASP A 65 5.06 -6.06 10.14
N ILE A 66 5.06 -5.27 9.06
CA ILE A 66 6.24 -5.00 8.23
C ILE A 66 6.51 -3.50 8.24
N GLN A 67 7.69 -3.10 8.72
CA GLN A 67 8.13 -1.71 8.67
C GLN A 67 8.41 -1.30 7.22
N LEU A 68 7.89 -0.14 6.85
CA LEU A 68 8.06 0.45 5.53
C LEU A 68 8.77 1.80 5.65
N GLU A 69 9.82 1.98 4.88
CA GLU A 69 10.53 3.25 4.77
C GLU A 69 10.74 3.61 3.31
N VAL A 70 10.44 4.85 2.96
CA VAL A 70 10.68 5.39 1.63
C VAL A 70 11.74 6.48 1.73
N VAL A 71 12.81 6.31 0.98
CA VAL A 71 13.94 7.22 0.93
C VAL A 71 14.10 7.76 -0.47
N ILE A 72 14.33 9.06 -0.60
CA ILE A 72 14.67 9.71 -1.87
C ILE A 72 16.09 10.25 -1.75
N ARG A 73 16.89 9.94 -2.77
CA ARG A 73 18.22 10.51 -2.95
C ARG A 73 18.26 11.29 -4.28
N PRO A 74 18.11 12.62 -4.26
CA PRO A 74 18.30 13.41 -5.45
C PRO A 74 19.74 13.35 -5.94
N GLU A 75 19.95 13.62 -7.22
CA GLU A 75 21.29 13.82 -7.75
C GLU A 75 21.96 15.00 -7.02
N ASN A 76 23.18 14.82 -6.58
CA ASN A 76 23.96 15.82 -5.84
C ASN A 76 23.39 16.27 -4.46
N ALA A 77 22.56 15.46 -3.84
CA ALA A 77 22.03 15.72 -2.49
C ALA A 77 22.08 14.49 -1.59
N ALA A 78 22.00 14.71 -0.28
CA ALA A 78 21.91 13.63 0.70
C ALA A 78 20.55 12.91 0.61
N GLU A 79 20.56 11.65 1.01
CA GLU A 79 19.33 10.87 1.18
C GLU A 79 18.40 11.50 2.22
N GLN A 80 17.11 11.47 1.92
CA GLN A 80 16.06 11.91 2.83
C GLN A 80 14.97 10.85 2.95
N THR A 81 14.65 10.46 4.17
CA THR A 81 13.48 9.65 4.45
C THR A 81 12.23 10.51 4.32
N VAL A 82 11.38 10.17 3.36
CA VAL A 82 10.13 10.91 3.07
C VAL A 82 8.89 10.22 3.63
N CYS A 83 9.00 8.96 4.01
CA CYS A 83 7.88 8.22 4.61
C CYS A 83 8.42 7.11 5.51
N ARG A 84 7.80 6.96 6.69
CA ARG A 84 7.88 5.79 7.54
C ARG A 84 6.47 5.33 7.86
N SER A 85 6.19 4.06 7.65
CA SER A 85 4.88 3.46 7.85
C SER A 85 5.02 1.99 8.21
N ASN A 86 3.89 1.32 8.33
CA ASN A 86 3.85 -0.12 8.53
C ASN A 86 2.71 -0.71 7.71
N PHE A 87 2.94 -1.86 7.11
CA PHE A 87 1.97 -2.55 6.26
C PHE A 87 0.68 -2.90 7.04
N LYS A 88 0.75 -3.13 8.35
CA LYS A 88 -0.42 -3.41 9.20
C LYS A 88 -1.47 -2.29 9.24
N HIS A 89 -1.09 -1.07 8.85
CA HIS A 89 -2.03 0.06 8.77
C HIS A 89 -2.87 0.06 7.50
N LEU A 90 -2.61 -0.86 6.57
CA LEU A 90 -3.40 -1.01 5.35
C LEU A 90 -4.83 -1.43 5.70
N TYR A 91 -5.81 -0.61 5.32
CA TYR A 91 -7.22 -0.85 5.64
C TYR A 91 -7.78 -2.06 4.89
N TRP A 92 -7.52 -2.15 3.58
CA TRP A 92 -7.90 -3.28 2.74
C TRP A 92 -6.74 -4.26 2.64
N ASN A 93 -6.94 -5.49 3.11
CA ASN A 93 -5.91 -6.51 3.02
C ASN A 93 -5.77 -7.07 1.59
N ILE A 94 -4.71 -7.84 1.34
CA ILE A 94 -4.39 -8.39 0.01
C ILE A 94 -5.54 -9.27 -0.52
N ALA A 95 -6.15 -10.09 0.32
CA ALA A 95 -7.26 -10.98 -0.10
C ALA A 95 -8.49 -10.17 -0.54
N GLN A 96 -8.81 -9.09 0.18
CA GLN A 96 -9.90 -8.20 -0.19
C GLN A 96 -9.63 -7.47 -1.49
N GLN A 97 -8.40 -7.01 -1.71
CA GLN A 97 -8.02 -6.37 -2.97
C GLN A 97 -8.17 -7.31 -4.15
N LEU A 98 -7.75 -8.58 -3.99
CA LEU A 98 -7.94 -9.60 -5.03
C LEU A 98 -9.42 -9.94 -5.26
N ALA A 99 -10.21 -10.03 -4.20
CA ALA A 99 -11.64 -10.32 -4.31
C ALA A 99 -12.43 -9.19 -4.97
N HIS A 100 -11.94 -7.96 -4.88
CA HIS A 100 -12.57 -6.78 -5.50
C HIS A 100 -12.17 -6.58 -6.96
N HIS A 101 -11.02 -7.08 -7.39
CA HIS A 101 -10.52 -6.99 -8.76
C HIS A 101 -11.39 -7.84 -9.69
#